data_0dee65beb67a54c62f263d1c005bf415
#
_entry.id   0dee65beb67a54c62f263d1c005bf415
#
_cell.length_a   1.000
_cell.length_b   1.000
_cell.length_c   1.000
_cell.angle_alpha   90.00
_cell.angle_beta   90.00
_cell.angle_gamma   90.00
#
_symmetry.space_group_name_H-M   'P 1'
#
loop_
_entity.id
_entity.type
_entity.pdbx_description
1 polymer ?
#
loop_
_entity_poly.entity_id
_entity_poly.type
_entity_poly.pdbx_seq_one_letter_code
_entity_poly.pdbx_strand_id
1 'polypeptide(L)'
;FVPDSSKLAIFKLNRLQNKLDILLASTQTLETSLLFTETNKYYIDDNYYDDIRFLSDSAHFIIRSERDGYSHIYLYTMDGQLVNQVTKGNFDVTELNGCDVDNHLIFYTSAEPSPYQREAYSIKWDGSGKKRLSMNIGTNVAKFSNGYKYYYITSSSVQSPPNTILFDASGKPTRVLSDSKALKSKLCEYSFNYREFFQFVTSEHISLNGWMLKPPTFDPTKKFPVFMTQYSGPDSQSALDTWDLGWEEYLAQLGYIVVC
;
A
#
# COMPACT_ATOMS: atom_id res chain seq x y z
N PHE A 1 -14.96 -12.07 7.44
CA PHE A 1 -15.72 -12.85 8.44
C PHE A 1 -15.75 -12.09 9.76
N VAL A 2 -16.90 -12.03 10.40
CA VAL A 2 -17.02 -11.57 11.78
C VAL A 2 -16.58 -12.71 12.69
N PRO A 3 -15.76 -12.49 13.73
CA PRO A 3 -15.30 -13.54 14.63
C PRO A 3 -16.45 -14.25 15.38
N ASP A 4 -17.54 -13.51 15.64
CA ASP A 4 -18.77 -14.06 16.21
C ASP A 4 -19.57 -14.83 15.14
N SER A 5 -19.57 -16.16 15.20
CA SER A 5 -20.25 -17.03 14.24
C SER A 5 -21.79 -16.87 14.22
N SER A 6 -22.38 -16.16 15.20
CA SER A 6 -23.81 -15.83 15.22
C SER A 6 -24.16 -14.66 14.29
N LYS A 7 -23.16 -14.02 13.68
CA LYS A 7 -23.33 -12.81 12.85
C LYS A 7 -22.64 -12.92 11.50
N LEU A 8 -23.29 -12.37 10.49
CA LEU A 8 -22.74 -12.17 9.15
C LEU A 8 -22.66 -10.68 8.85
N ALA A 9 -21.51 -10.20 8.42
CA ALA A 9 -21.38 -8.82 7.93
C ALA A 9 -21.83 -8.73 6.47
N ILE A 10 -22.70 -7.77 6.18
CA ILE A 10 -23.21 -7.47 4.84
C ILE A 10 -22.77 -6.06 4.48
N PHE A 11 -22.07 -5.92 3.37
CA PHE A 11 -21.63 -4.63 2.82
C PHE A 11 -22.59 -4.20 1.73
N LYS A 12 -23.19 -3.03 1.91
CA LYS A 12 -24.17 -2.46 0.99
C LYS A 12 -23.68 -1.12 0.46
N LEU A 13 -23.06 -1.14 -0.70
CA LEU A 13 -22.69 0.07 -1.42
C LEU A 13 -23.88 0.54 -2.27
N ASN A 14 -24.19 1.83 -2.24
CA ASN A 14 -25.22 2.39 -3.10
C ASN A 14 -24.72 2.52 -4.56
N ARG A 15 -25.64 2.73 -5.50
CA ARG A 15 -25.31 2.81 -6.94
C ARG A 15 -24.36 3.98 -7.27
N LEU A 16 -24.41 5.07 -6.53
CA LEU A 16 -23.52 6.23 -6.70
C LEU A 16 -22.14 6.00 -6.09
N GLN A 17 -21.92 4.86 -5.43
CA GLN A 17 -20.69 4.49 -4.74
C GLN A 17 -20.18 5.56 -3.74
N ASN A 18 -21.09 6.31 -3.14
CA ASN A 18 -20.75 7.36 -2.18
C ASN A 18 -21.33 7.12 -0.78
N LYS A 19 -21.99 5.98 -0.57
CA LYS A 19 -22.50 5.53 0.72
C LYS A 19 -22.38 4.03 0.86
N LEU A 20 -21.61 3.59 1.83
CA LEU A 20 -21.44 2.20 2.23
C LEU A 20 -22.07 1.98 3.60
N ASP A 21 -23.09 1.14 3.68
CA ASP A 21 -23.66 0.65 4.92
C ASP A 21 -23.10 -0.73 5.23
N ILE A 22 -22.57 -0.93 6.43
CA ILE A 22 -22.15 -2.21 6.96
C ILE A 22 -23.23 -2.69 7.93
N LEU A 23 -23.84 -3.80 7.61
CA LEU A 23 -24.92 -4.41 8.37
C LEU A 23 -24.42 -5.68 9.05
N LEU A 24 -24.88 -5.95 10.25
CA LEU A 24 -24.75 -7.24 10.92
C LEU A 24 -26.07 -7.98 10.85
N ALA A 25 -26.07 -9.17 10.23
CA ALA A 25 -27.21 -10.07 10.18
C ALA A 25 -27.04 -11.20 11.20
N SER A 26 -28.06 -11.48 12.00
CA SER A 26 -28.09 -12.64 12.85
C SER A 26 -28.23 -13.92 12.01
N THR A 27 -27.39 -14.91 12.22
CA THR A 27 -27.48 -16.21 11.54
C THR A 27 -28.64 -17.05 12.03
N GLN A 28 -29.25 -16.70 13.17
CA GLN A 28 -30.39 -17.42 13.79
C GLN A 28 -31.73 -16.79 13.41
N THR A 29 -31.86 -15.46 13.56
CA THR A 29 -33.16 -14.78 13.36
C THR A 29 -33.25 -14.13 11.97
N LEU A 30 -32.14 -14.01 11.24
CA LEU A 30 -32.01 -13.31 9.95
C LEU A 30 -32.31 -11.80 10.03
N GLU A 31 -32.50 -11.27 11.23
CA GLU A 31 -32.64 -9.84 11.44
C GLU A 31 -31.33 -9.12 11.19
N THR A 32 -31.41 -7.94 10.61
CA THR A 32 -30.24 -7.10 10.29
C THR A 32 -30.25 -5.83 11.11
N SER A 33 -29.07 -5.43 11.60
CA SER A 33 -28.85 -4.14 12.26
C SER A 33 -27.72 -3.38 11.56
N LEU A 34 -27.84 -2.06 11.52
CA LEU A 34 -26.77 -1.22 11.00
C LEU A 34 -25.62 -1.14 12.02
N LEU A 35 -24.41 -1.52 11.59
CA LEU A 35 -23.19 -1.36 12.39
C LEU A 35 -22.54 0.00 12.14
N PHE A 36 -22.37 0.38 10.88
CA PHE A 36 -21.59 1.55 10.50
C PHE A 36 -22.01 2.04 9.11
N THR A 37 -21.91 3.35 8.89
CA THR A 37 -22.08 3.98 7.58
C THR A 37 -20.85 4.80 7.25
N GLU A 38 -20.22 4.53 6.11
CA GLU A 38 -19.22 5.39 5.47
C GLU A 38 -19.89 6.22 4.38
N THR A 39 -19.53 7.50 4.30
CA THR A 39 -19.98 8.38 3.20
C THR A 39 -18.80 9.16 2.66
N ASN A 40 -18.78 9.37 1.35
CA ASN A 40 -17.80 10.21 0.68
C ASN A 40 -18.50 11.20 -0.25
N LYS A 41 -17.96 12.39 -0.40
CA LYS A 41 -18.49 13.41 -1.32
C LYS A 41 -18.41 12.96 -2.78
N TYR A 42 -17.37 12.21 -3.13
CA TYR A 42 -17.09 11.78 -4.49
C TYR A 42 -17.49 10.32 -4.68
N TYR A 43 -16.67 9.39 -4.21
CA TYR A 43 -16.98 7.97 -4.27
C TYR A 43 -16.21 7.18 -3.20
N ILE A 44 -16.65 5.98 -2.90
CA ILE A 44 -15.99 4.98 -2.08
C ILE A 44 -15.53 3.87 -3.03
N ASP A 45 -14.26 3.47 -2.96
CA ASP A 45 -13.70 2.39 -3.76
C ASP A 45 -14.52 1.10 -3.59
N ASP A 46 -14.69 0.35 -4.66
CA ASP A 46 -15.40 -0.92 -4.65
C ASP A 46 -14.62 -2.06 -3.99
N ASN A 47 -13.31 -1.86 -3.73
CA ASN A 47 -12.48 -2.77 -2.94
C ASN A 47 -12.55 -2.53 -1.41
N TYR A 48 -13.51 -1.75 -0.94
CA TYR A 48 -13.70 -1.40 0.46
C TYR A 48 -13.75 -2.58 1.44
N TYR A 49 -14.10 -3.78 0.99
CA TYR A 49 -14.11 -5.00 1.81
C TYR A 49 -12.70 -5.42 2.25
N ASP A 50 -11.66 -5.04 1.52
CA ASP A 50 -10.26 -5.27 1.91
C ASP A 50 -9.79 -4.27 2.98
N ASP A 51 -10.52 -3.17 3.14
CA ASP A 51 -10.21 -2.09 4.05
C ASP A 51 -10.80 -2.30 5.45
N ILE A 52 -11.60 -3.34 5.65
CA ILE A 52 -12.28 -3.60 6.91
C ILE A 52 -11.80 -4.91 7.50
N ARG A 53 -11.43 -4.87 8.79
CA ARG A 53 -11.00 -6.03 9.56
C ARG A 53 -11.75 -6.11 10.88
N PHE A 54 -12.57 -7.11 11.05
CA PHE A 54 -13.15 -7.47 12.35
C PHE A 54 -12.08 -8.15 13.19
N LEU A 55 -11.86 -7.66 14.42
CA LEU A 55 -10.80 -8.17 15.28
C LEU A 55 -11.22 -9.40 16.06
N SER A 56 -10.26 -10.26 16.42
CA SER A 56 -10.50 -11.53 17.10
C SER A 56 -11.04 -11.39 18.52
N ASP A 57 -10.99 -10.19 19.11
CA ASP A 57 -11.62 -9.90 20.41
C ASP A 57 -13.15 -9.81 20.35
N SER A 58 -13.73 -9.86 19.15
CA SER A 58 -15.18 -9.70 18.90
C SER A 58 -15.78 -8.38 19.41
N ALA A 59 -14.93 -7.44 19.83
CA ALA A 59 -15.33 -6.15 20.39
C ALA A 59 -15.02 -4.97 19.47
N HIS A 60 -14.08 -5.14 18.53
CA HIS A 60 -13.60 -4.05 17.69
C HIS A 60 -13.52 -4.46 16.22
N PHE A 61 -13.51 -3.42 15.35
CA PHE A 61 -13.11 -3.53 13.96
C PHE A 61 -12.25 -2.34 13.55
N ILE A 62 -11.46 -2.52 12.51
CA ILE A 62 -10.62 -1.50 11.90
C ILE A 62 -11.16 -1.22 10.51
N ILE A 63 -11.19 0.04 10.12
CA ILE A 63 -11.46 0.46 8.75
C ILE A 63 -10.36 1.38 8.24
N ARG A 64 -9.96 1.22 7.00
CA ARG A 64 -9.20 2.21 6.25
C ARG A 64 -10.17 3.12 5.51
N SER A 65 -10.01 4.43 5.60
CA SER A 65 -10.96 5.41 5.06
C SER A 65 -10.26 6.70 4.65
N GLU A 66 -10.73 7.29 3.56
CA GLU A 66 -10.24 8.55 2.99
C GLU A 66 -11.04 9.80 3.44
N ARG A 67 -11.81 9.68 4.50
CA ARG A 67 -12.77 10.71 4.96
C ARG A 67 -12.14 12.05 5.31
N ASP A 68 -10.85 12.10 5.61
CA ASP A 68 -10.09 13.31 5.93
C ASP A 68 -9.16 13.79 4.79
N GLY A 69 -9.29 13.19 3.60
CA GLY A 69 -8.54 13.55 2.39
C GLY A 69 -7.35 12.65 2.08
N TYR A 70 -6.97 11.77 3.01
CA TYR A 70 -5.97 10.71 2.83
C TYR A 70 -6.50 9.40 3.40
N SER A 71 -5.99 8.29 2.89
CA SER A 71 -6.35 6.97 3.41
C SER A 71 -5.70 6.72 4.77
N HIS A 72 -6.50 6.66 5.83
CA HIS A 72 -6.06 6.44 7.21
C HIS A 72 -6.81 5.32 7.91
N ILE A 73 -6.20 4.81 8.99
CA ILE A 73 -6.75 3.72 9.81
C ILE A 73 -7.57 4.31 10.95
N TYR A 74 -8.80 3.79 11.10
CA TYR A 74 -9.74 4.12 12.16
C TYR A 74 -10.13 2.85 12.93
N LEU A 75 -10.13 2.91 14.26
CA LEU A 75 -10.57 1.84 15.15
C LEU A 75 -11.97 2.14 15.66
N TYR A 76 -12.85 1.15 15.59
CA TYR A 76 -14.23 1.22 16.04
C TYR A 76 -14.57 0.06 16.97
N THR A 77 -15.56 0.26 17.85
CA THR A 77 -16.23 -0.80 18.59
C THR A 77 -17.30 -1.48 17.73
N MET A 78 -17.70 -2.69 18.09
CA MET A 78 -18.74 -3.47 17.39
C MET A 78 -20.17 -2.92 17.57
N ASP A 79 -20.35 -1.81 18.27
CA ASP A 79 -21.57 -0.99 18.29
C ASP A 79 -21.48 0.27 17.39
N GLY A 80 -20.39 0.39 16.62
CA GLY A 80 -20.21 1.46 15.63
C GLY A 80 -19.64 2.75 16.17
N GLN A 81 -19.13 2.78 17.42
CA GLN A 81 -18.52 3.97 18.00
C GLN A 81 -17.05 4.10 17.61
N LEU A 82 -16.64 5.30 17.18
CA LEU A 82 -15.23 5.58 16.91
C LEU A 82 -14.42 5.57 18.21
N VAL A 83 -13.43 4.69 18.30
CA VAL A 83 -12.46 4.65 19.39
C VAL A 83 -11.34 5.64 19.13
N ASN A 84 -10.70 5.56 17.95
CA ASN A 84 -9.57 6.41 17.60
C ASN A 84 -9.32 6.46 16.08
N GLN A 85 -8.83 7.61 15.59
CA GLN A 85 -8.10 7.69 14.34
C GLN A 85 -6.64 7.34 14.61
N VAL A 86 -6.21 6.17 14.17
CA VAL A 86 -4.91 5.58 14.52
C VAL A 86 -3.75 6.23 13.78
N THR A 87 -3.93 6.47 12.47
CA THR A 87 -2.92 7.15 11.63
C THR A 87 -3.42 8.52 11.19
N LYS A 88 -2.49 9.49 11.06
CA LYS A 88 -2.80 10.88 10.68
C LYS A 88 -1.63 11.46 9.89
N GLY A 89 -1.91 12.34 8.94
CA GLY A 89 -0.89 13.09 8.18
C GLY A 89 -1.25 13.24 6.70
N ASN A 90 -0.35 13.84 5.94
CA ASN A 90 -0.53 14.06 4.50
C ASN A 90 0.08 12.89 3.70
N PHE A 91 -0.43 11.69 3.95
CA PHE A 91 0.01 10.46 3.27
C PHE A 91 -1.08 9.40 3.33
N ASP A 92 -1.02 8.46 2.41
CA ASP A 92 -1.94 7.33 2.38
C ASP A 92 -1.36 6.10 3.07
N VAL A 93 -2.19 5.44 3.88
CA VAL A 93 -2.01 4.04 4.22
C VAL A 93 -2.48 3.21 3.04
N THR A 94 -1.58 2.47 2.41
CA THR A 94 -1.86 1.74 1.18
C THR A 94 -2.26 0.28 1.41
N GLU A 95 -1.92 -0.29 2.56
CA GLU A 95 -2.29 -1.67 2.91
C GLU A 95 -2.40 -1.83 4.44
N LEU A 96 -3.43 -2.56 4.88
CA LEU A 96 -3.59 -3.02 6.25
C LEU A 96 -3.05 -4.45 6.35
N ASN A 97 -1.82 -4.62 6.87
CA ASN A 97 -1.11 -5.90 6.88
C ASN A 97 -1.56 -6.84 8.00
N GLY A 98 -2.07 -6.31 9.11
CA GLY A 98 -2.55 -7.13 10.22
C GLY A 98 -2.84 -6.35 11.50
N CYS A 99 -3.37 -7.07 12.50
CA CYS A 99 -3.62 -6.54 13.83
C CYS A 99 -3.34 -7.61 14.89
N ASP A 100 -2.39 -7.34 15.76
CA ASP A 100 -2.10 -8.10 16.96
C ASP A 100 -2.97 -7.55 18.10
N VAL A 101 -4.05 -8.24 18.37
CA VAL A 101 -5.06 -7.82 19.35
C VAL A 101 -4.49 -7.88 20.76
N ASP A 102 -3.69 -8.90 21.08
CA ASP A 102 -3.14 -9.12 22.42
C ASP A 102 -2.17 -8.01 22.84
N ASN A 103 -1.42 -7.47 21.85
CA ASN A 103 -0.44 -6.40 22.09
C ASN A 103 -0.97 -5.03 21.66
N HIS A 104 -2.21 -4.91 21.19
CA HIS A 104 -2.84 -3.70 20.67
C HIS A 104 -2.00 -3.03 19.56
N LEU A 105 -1.44 -3.83 18.63
CA LEU A 105 -0.64 -3.34 17.52
C LEU A 105 -1.34 -3.53 16.19
N ILE A 106 -1.20 -2.53 15.33
CA ILE A 106 -1.63 -2.57 13.92
C ILE A 106 -0.37 -2.52 13.06
N PHE A 107 -0.35 -3.37 12.04
CA PHE A 107 0.71 -3.42 11.02
C PHE A 107 0.14 -2.93 9.69
N TYR A 108 0.84 -2.00 9.06
CA TYR A 108 0.36 -1.36 7.83
C TYR A 108 1.52 -0.95 6.92
N THR A 109 1.19 -0.71 5.65
CA THR A 109 2.09 -0.13 4.66
C THR A 109 1.57 1.27 4.30
N SER A 110 2.46 2.24 4.16
CA SER A 110 2.08 3.60 3.78
C SER A 110 3.07 4.26 2.82
N ALA A 111 2.60 5.32 2.16
CA ALA A 111 3.37 6.23 1.31
C ALA A 111 3.95 7.43 2.09
N GLU A 112 4.07 7.34 3.42
CA GLU A 112 4.46 8.47 4.29
C GLU A 112 5.79 9.13 3.90
N PRO A 113 6.88 8.41 3.56
CA PRO A 113 8.14 9.07 3.20
C PRO A 113 8.10 9.76 1.84
N SER A 114 7.35 9.21 0.90
CA SER A 114 7.23 9.70 -0.46
C SER A 114 6.07 9.00 -1.18
N PRO A 115 5.34 9.69 -2.07
CA PRO A 115 4.32 9.06 -2.90
C PRO A 115 4.87 7.93 -3.79
N TYR A 116 6.15 7.93 -4.11
CA TYR A 116 6.79 6.84 -4.87
C TYR A 116 7.10 5.59 -4.04
N GLN A 117 7.11 5.68 -2.71
CA GLN A 117 7.63 4.65 -1.82
C GLN A 117 6.53 3.97 -1.03
N ARG A 118 6.82 2.76 -0.59
CA ARG A 118 5.95 1.96 0.29
C ARG A 118 6.79 1.44 1.45
N GLU A 119 6.41 1.87 2.66
CA GLU A 119 7.12 1.51 3.88
C GLU A 119 6.20 0.78 4.85
N ALA A 120 6.73 -0.26 5.50
CA ALA A 120 5.99 -1.03 6.49
C ALA A 120 6.19 -0.46 7.90
N TYR A 121 5.09 -0.37 8.64
CA TYR A 121 5.05 0.17 10.01
C TYR A 121 4.27 -0.72 10.96
N SER A 122 4.55 -0.56 12.25
CA SER A 122 3.65 -0.91 13.34
C SER A 122 3.28 0.32 14.15
N ILE A 123 2.07 0.33 14.72
CA ILE A 123 1.55 1.42 15.54
C ILE A 123 0.59 0.84 16.59
N LYS A 124 0.49 1.46 17.77
CA LYS A 124 -0.51 1.07 18.75
C LYS A 124 -1.91 1.58 18.36
N TRP A 125 -2.93 0.96 18.92
CA TRP A 125 -4.34 1.33 18.70
C TRP A 125 -4.66 2.78 19.05
N ASP A 126 -3.94 3.35 20.03
CA ASP A 126 -4.06 4.74 20.44
C ASP A 126 -3.31 5.73 19.53
N GLY A 127 -2.63 5.22 18.48
CA GLY A 127 -1.83 6.02 17.56
C GLY A 127 -0.41 6.33 18.07
N SER A 128 -0.03 5.84 19.24
CA SER A 128 1.32 6.02 19.79
C SER A 128 2.27 4.92 19.34
N GLY A 129 3.56 5.09 19.62
CA GLY A 129 4.57 4.05 19.43
C GLY A 129 4.78 3.62 17.99
N LYS A 130 4.51 4.49 17.00
CA LYS A 130 4.79 4.21 15.58
C LYS A 130 6.25 3.81 15.40
N LYS A 131 6.46 2.67 14.73
CA LYS A 131 7.79 2.13 14.42
C LYS A 131 7.84 1.70 12.96
N ARG A 132 8.85 2.18 12.23
CA ARG A 132 9.16 1.66 10.89
C ARG A 132 9.77 0.26 11.00
N LEU A 133 9.28 -0.68 10.21
CA LEU A 133 9.73 -2.08 10.17
C LEU A 133 10.63 -2.34 8.96
N SER A 134 10.39 -1.65 7.85
CA SER A 134 11.22 -1.75 6.64
C SER A 134 12.57 -1.07 6.85
N MET A 135 13.64 -1.69 6.32
CA MET A 135 15.01 -1.19 6.44
C MET A 135 15.49 -0.45 5.19
N ASN A 136 14.94 -0.79 4.03
CA ASN A 136 15.38 -0.27 2.74
C ASN A 136 14.42 0.81 2.22
N ILE A 137 14.96 1.73 1.42
CA ILE A 137 14.18 2.69 0.65
C ILE A 137 13.60 1.99 -0.58
N GLY A 138 12.42 2.41 -1.03
CA GLY A 138 11.73 1.89 -2.20
C GLY A 138 10.37 1.28 -1.85
N THR A 139 10.02 0.19 -2.46
CA THR A 139 8.76 -0.55 -2.19
C THR A 139 9.05 -1.75 -1.31
N ASN A 140 8.37 -1.78 -0.16
CA ASN A 140 8.53 -2.80 0.87
C ASN A 140 7.19 -3.52 1.09
N VAL A 141 7.15 -4.80 0.78
CA VAL A 141 5.99 -5.67 1.00
C VAL A 141 6.23 -6.52 2.24
N ALA A 142 5.44 -6.29 3.29
CA ALA A 142 5.53 -7.02 4.55
C ALA A 142 4.46 -8.10 4.65
N LYS A 143 4.84 -9.30 5.10
CA LYS A 143 3.90 -10.39 5.41
C LYS A 143 4.22 -10.96 6.77
N PHE A 144 3.18 -11.20 7.56
CA PHE A 144 3.28 -11.59 8.96
C PHE A 144 2.87 -13.05 9.16
N SER A 145 3.52 -13.73 10.09
CA SER A 145 3.10 -15.06 10.54
C SER A 145 1.84 -14.96 11.41
N ASN A 146 1.11 -16.06 11.53
CA ASN A 146 0.06 -16.18 12.55
C ASN A 146 0.65 -15.90 13.94
N GLY A 147 -0.01 -15.05 14.73
CA GLY A 147 0.44 -14.62 16.05
C GLY A 147 1.64 -13.67 16.03
N TYR A 148 1.99 -13.08 14.88
CA TYR A 148 2.92 -11.97 14.72
C TYR A 148 4.34 -12.17 15.33
N LYS A 149 4.76 -13.43 15.52
CA LYS A 149 6.10 -13.76 16.07
C LYS A 149 7.22 -13.54 15.06
N TYR A 150 6.91 -13.63 13.79
CA TYR A 150 7.83 -13.42 12.67
C TYR A 150 7.13 -12.65 11.55
N TYR A 151 7.92 -11.94 10.79
CA TYR A 151 7.48 -11.36 9.53
C TYR A 151 8.63 -11.34 8.54
N TYR A 152 8.32 -11.33 7.26
CA TYR A 152 9.33 -11.05 6.25
C TYR A 152 8.96 -9.79 5.46
N ILE A 153 10.01 -9.12 4.98
CA ILE A 153 9.86 -7.97 4.09
C ILE A 153 10.61 -8.27 2.81
N THR A 154 9.91 -8.12 1.68
CA THR A 154 10.51 -8.07 0.35
C THR A 154 10.65 -6.61 -0.05
N SER A 155 11.89 -6.16 -0.18
CA SER A 155 12.24 -4.79 -0.53
C SER A 155 12.79 -4.73 -1.94
N SER A 156 12.38 -3.74 -2.72
CA SER A 156 12.96 -3.43 -4.04
C SER A 156 12.93 -1.92 -4.31
N SER A 157 13.70 -1.47 -5.28
CA SER A 157 13.65 -0.11 -5.82
C SER A 157 13.95 -0.15 -7.32
N VAL A 158 13.78 0.95 -8.02
CA VAL A 158 14.15 1.04 -9.45
C VAL A 158 15.61 0.65 -9.70
N GLN A 159 16.49 0.76 -8.69
CA GLN A 159 17.92 0.42 -8.79
C GLN A 159 18.28 -0.91 -8.14
N SER A 160 17.37 -1.57 -7.47
CA SER A 160 17.67 -2.78 -6.68
C SER A 160 16.62 -3.86 -6.88
N PRO A 161 17.00 -5.02 -7.43
CA PRO A 161 16.12 -6.18 -7.48
C PRO A 161 15.63 -6.61 -6.10
N PRO A 162 14.52 -7.37 -6.03
CA PRO A 162 13.90 -7.78 -4.78
C PRO A 162 14.86 -8.52 -3.85
N ASN A 163 14.85 -8.14 -2.58
CA ASN A 163 15.58 -8.79 -1.49
C ASN A 163 14.57 -9.11 -0.38
N THR A 164 14.55 -10.34 0.10
CA THR A 164 13.61 -10.80 1.12
C THR A 164 14.35 -11.19 2.40
N ILE A 165 13.98 -10.57 3.50
CA ILE A 165 14.58 -10.81 4.82
C ILE A 165 13.48 -11.20 5.81
N LEU A 166 13.74 -12.24 6.59
CA LEU A 166 12.92 -12.69 7.72
C LEU A 166 13.37 -11.97 9.00
N PHE A 167 12.40 -11.49 9.76
CA PHE A 167 12.58 -10.80 11.04
C PHE A 167 11.82 -11.51 12.15
N ASP A 168 12.28 -11.39 13.37
CA ASP A 168 11.49 -11.71 14.57
C ASP A 168 10.58 -10.52 14.96
N ALA A 169 9.70 -10.72 15.94
CA ALA A 169 8.76 -9.70 16.42
C ALA A 169 9.45 -8.43 16.97
N SER A 170 10.71 -8.52 17.41
CA SER A 170 11.48 -7.35 17.88
C SER A 170 11.97 -6.46 16.72
N GLY A 171 11.93 -6.97 15.49
CA GLY A 171 12.47 -6.34 14.30
C GLY A 171 13.93 -6.70 14.02
N LYS A 172 14.46 -7.73 14.69
CA LYS A 172 15.81 -8.23 14.44
C LYS A 172 15.80 -9.14 13.20
N PRO A 173 16.67 -8.89 12.20
CA PRO A 173 16.80 -9.78 11.05
C PRO A 173 17.34 -11.14 11.50
N THR A 174 16.66 -12.21 11.11
CA THR A 174 17.02 -13.59 11.49
C THR A 174 17.59 -14.37 10.32
N ARG A 175 17.09 -14.10 9.10
CA ARG A 175 17.53 -14.84 7.91
C ARG A 175 17.29 -14.06 6.62
N VAL A 176 18.25 -14.08 5.72
CA VAL A 176 18.06 -13.67 4.32
C VAL A 176 17.42 -14.84 3.57
N LEU A 177 16.22 -14.64 3.02
CA LEU A 177 15.50 -15.64 2.24
C LEU A 177 15.86 -15.57 0.75
N SER A 178 16.06 -14.33 0.24
CA SER A 178 16.51 -14.06 -1.12
C SER A 178 17.32 -12.78 -1.15
N ASP A 179 18.46 -12.74 -1.82
CA ASP A 179 19.35 -11.58 -1.91
C ASP A 179 19.56 -11.07 -3.35
N SER A 180 18.98 -11.76 -4.33
CA SER A 180 19.09 -11.44 -5.77
C SER A 180 20.52 -11.24 -6.29
N LYS A 181 21.55 -11.80 -5.60
CA LYS A 181 22.97 -11.62 -5.98
C LYS A 181 23.26 -12.09 -7.40
N ALA A 182 22.75 -13.27 -7.78
CA ALA A 182 22.95 -13.81 -9.11
C ALA A 182 22.37 -12.89 -10.19
N LEU A 183 21.17 -12.33 -9.96
CA LEU A 183 20.55 -11.37 -10.86
C LEU A 183 21.38 -10.09 -10.93
N LYS A 184 21.81 -9.53 -9.78
CA LYS A 184 22.67 -8.34 -9.75
C LYS A 184 23.97 -8.53 -10.53
N SER A 185 24.64 -9.67 -10.36
CA SER A 185 25.85 -10.01 -11.12
C SER A 185 25.56 -10.08 -12.62
N LYS A 186 24.44 -10.68 -13.02
CA LYS A 186 24.05 -10.78 -14.43
C LYS A 186 23.74 -9.41 -15.05
N LEU A 187 23.08 -8.54 -14.29
CA LEU A 187 22.74 -7.17 -14.73
C LEU A 187 23.99 -6.31 -15.02
N CYS A 188 25.10 -6.55 -14.32
CA CYS A 188 26.37 -5.87 -14.59
C CYS A 188 26.96 -6.18 -15.96
N GLU A 189 26.51 -7.24 -16.64
CA GLU A 189 26.94 -7.57 -18.00
C GLU A 189 26.23 -6.74 -19.07
N TYR A 190 25.17 -6.01 -18.69
CA TYR A 190 24.35 -5.22 -19.58
C TYR A 190 24.48 -3.74 -19.26
N SER A 191 24.51 -2.89 -20.27
CA SER A 191 24.43 -1.45 -20.12
C SER A 191 22.97 -1.02 -20.20
N PHE A 192 22.39 -0.58 -19.09
CA PHE A 192 21.07 0.04 -19.08
C PHE A 192 21.03 1.12 -18.01
N ASN A 193 20.12 2.09 -18.20
CA ASN A 193 19.86 3.13 -17.23
C ASN A 193 18.69 2.73 -16.34
N TYR A 194 18.61 3.34 -15.17
CA TYR A 194 17.47 3.18 -14.25
C TYR A 194 16.46 4.31 -14.48
N ARG A 195 15.23 4.08 -14.07
CA ARG A 195 14.17 5.08 -14.08
C ARG A 195 14.55 6.25 -13.17
N GLU A 196 14.40 7.47 -13.67
CA GLU A 196 14.63 8.73 -12.95
C GLU A 196 13.28 9.34 -12.63
N PHE A 197 12.99 9.62 -11.36
CA PHE A 197 11.73 10.26 -10.96
C PHE A 197 11.79 11.77 -11.19
N PHE A 198 10.65 12.33 -11.58
CA PHE A 198 10.48 13.77 -11.74
C PHE A 198 9.06 14.19 -11.33
N GLN A 199 8.90 15.48 -11.12
CA GLN A 199 7.59 16.09 -10.90
C GLN A 199 7.34 17.16 -11.97
N PHE A 200 6.09 17.32 -12.33
CA PHE A 200 5.64 18.41 -13.19
C PHE A 200 4.30 18.96 -12.70
N VAL A 201 4.04 20.22 -13.02
CA VAL A 201 2.82 20.90 -12.61
C VAL A 201 1.89 21.02 -13.82
N THR A 202 0.65 20.58 -13.66
CA THR A 202 -0.39 20.69 -14.70
C THR A 202 -0.85 22.15 -14.88
N SER A 203 -1.64 22.42 -15.93
CA SER A 203 -2.30 23.71 -16.13
C SER A 203 -3.26 24.10 -15.00
N GLU A 204 -3.72 23.12 -14.23
CA GLU A 204 -4.59 23.31 -13.05
C GLU A 204 -3.81 23.45 -11.74
N HIS A 205 -2.49 23.66 -11.84
CA HIS A 205 -1.58 23.77 -10.69
C HIS A 205 -1.49 22.53 -9.80
N ILE A 206 -1.79 21.34 -10.35
CA ILE A 206 -1.65 20.07 -9.65
C ILE A 206 -0.25 19.51 -9.94
N SER A 207 0.52 19.18 -8.89
CA SER A 207 1.80 18.50 -9.04
C SER A 207 1.58 17.01 -9.26
N LEU A 208 2.07 16.50 -10.36
CA LEU A 208 2.06 15.09 -10.70
C LEU A 208 3.46 14.51 -10.66
N ASN A 209 3.52 13.22 -10.34
CA ASN A 209 4.75 12.44 -10.28
C ASN A 209 4.89 11.61 -11.55
N GLY A 210 6.11 11.51 -12.05
CA GLY A 210 6.43 10.68 -13.20
C GLY A 210 7.80 10.04 -13.08
N TRP A 211 8.10 9.13 -13.98
CA TRP A 211 9.46 8.63 -14.18
C TRP A 211 9.85 8.66 -15.66
N MET A 212 11.16 8.72 -15.89
CA MET A 212 11.76 8.71 -17.22
C MET A 212 12.87 7.67 -17.25
N LEU A 213 12.91 6.88 -18.31
CA LEU A 213 13.97 5.94 -18.62
C LEU A 213 14.66 6.37 -19.91
N LYS A 214 15.93 6.72 -19.81
CA LYS A 214 16.76 7.15 -20.95
C LYS A 214 17.49 5.97 -21.56
N PRO A 215 17.72 5.94 -22.90
CA PRO A 215 18.54 4.92 -23.53
C PRO A 215 19.99 4.97 -22.99
N PRO A 216 20.74 3.86 -22.99
CA PRO A 216 22.15 3.85 -22.56
C PRO A 216 23.04 4.80 -23.35
N THR A 217 22.67 5.07 -24.59
CA THR A 217 23.37 5.98 -25.51
C THR A 217 22.83 7.42 -25.47
N PHE A 218 22.12 7.79 -24.40
CA PHE A 218 21.50 9.10 -24.28
C PHE A 218 22.54 10.23 -24.36
N ASP A 219 22.28 11.19 -25.26
CA ASP A 219 23.08 12.38 -25.49
C ASP A 219 22.12 13.59 -25.49
N PRO A 220 22.22 14.53 -24.55
CA PRO A 220 21.28 15.65 -24.43
C PRO A 220 21.30 16.59 -25.61
N THR A 221 22.31 16.51 -26.49
CA THR A 221 22.41 17.31 -27.71
C THR A 221 21.64 16.71 -28.89
N LYS A 222 21.15 15.47 -28.76
CA LYS A 222 20.45 14.75 -29.82
C LYS A 222 18.95 14.65 -29.53
N LYS A 223 18.18 14.40 -30.59
CA LYS A 223 16.75 14.11 -30.48
C LYS A 223 16.55 12.60 -30.43
N PHE A 224 15.70 12.18 -29.51
CA PHE A 224 15.29 10.77 -29.34
C PHE A 224 13.78 10.64 -29.53
N PRO A 225 13.29 9.52 -30.07
CA PRO A 225 11.88 9.23 -30.04
C PRO A 225 11.45 9.02 -28.59
N VAL A 226 10.25 9.48 -28.24
CA VAL A 226 9.66 9.32 -26.90
C VAL A 226 8.49 8.37 -26.99
N PHE A 227 8.48 7.38 -26.10
CA PHE A 227 7.34 6.52 -25.86
C PHE A 227 6.76 6.83 -24.48
N MET A 228 5.49 7.25 -24.46
CA MET A 228 4.79 7.53 -23.22
C MET A 228 3.84 6.40 -22.89
N THR A 229 3.94 5.90 -21.68
CA THR A 229 2.98 4.95 -21.09
C THR A 229 2.35 5.57 -19.86
N GLN A 230 1.09 5.30 -19.65
CA GLN A 230 0.43 5.71 -18.41
C GLN A 230 -0.87 4.92 -18.22
N TYR A 231 -1.24 4.76 -16.96
CA TYR A 231 -2.56 4.32 -16.56
C TYR A 231 -3.00 5.17 -15.36
N SER A 232 -4.18 5.79 -15.46
CA SER A 232 -4.70 6.73 -14.46
C SER A 232 -6.14 6.37 -14.05
N GLY A 233 -6.44 5.08 -13.97
CA GLY A 233 -7.67 4.62 -13.34
C GLY A 233 -7.64 4.86 -11.82
N PRO A 234 -8.79 4.89 -11.13
CA PRO A 234 -8.86 5.00 -9.68
C PRO A 234 -7.94 3.98 -9.00
N ASP A 235 -7.30 4.37 -7.90
CA ASP A 235 -6.37 3.58 -7.08
C ASP A 235 -5.16 2.98 -7.81
N SER A 236 -4.93 3.40 -9.06
CA SER A 236 -3.77 2.98 -9.83
C SER A 236 -2.64 3.98 -9.70
N GLN A 237 -1.42 3.47 -9.45
CA GLN A 237 -0.21 4.26 -9.42
C GLN A 237 0.90 3.57 -10.20
N SER A 238 1.35 4.20 -11.31
CA SER A 238 2.44 3.69 -12.16
C SER A 238 3.81 4.27 -11.80
N ALA A 239 3.84 5.42 -11.10
CA ALA A 239 5.09 6.03 -10.65
C ALA A 239 5.47 5.54 -9.26
N LEU A 240 6.11 4.35 -9.18
CA LEU A 240 6.56 3.70 -7.95
C LEU A 240 8.04 3.40 -8.00
N ASP A 241 8.72 3.57 -6.85
CA ASP A 241 10.10 3.14 -6.64
C ASP A 241 10.13 1.64 -6.33
N THR A 242 9.92 0.85 -7.37
CA THR A 242 9.92 -0.61 -7.33
C THR A 242 10.75 -1.18 -8.47
N TRP A 243 11.29 -2.37 -8.25
CA TRP A 243 11.99 -3.09 -9.30
C TRP A 243 11.00 -3.55 -10.36
N ASP A 244 11.30 -3.15 -11.57
CA ASP A 244 10.63 -3.63 -12.77
C ASP A 244 11.67 -3.68 -13.89
N LEU A 245 11.72 -4.78 -14.62
CA LEU A 245 12.62 -4.96 -15.76
C LEU A 245 11.83 -5.65 -16.84
N GLY A 246 11.44 -4.91 -17.85
CA GLY A 246 10.53 -5.41 -18.83
C GLY A 246 10.57 -4.71 -20.17
N TRP A 247 9.39 -4.41 -20.66
CA TRP A 247 9.19 -3.83 -21.97
C TRP A 247 9.77 -2.43 -22.12
N GLU A 248 9.72 -1.62 -21.10
CA GLU A 248 10.20 -0.25 -21.08
C GLU A 248 11.72 -0.21 -21.21
N GLU A 249 12.44 -1.10 -20.50
CA GLU A 249 13.89 -1.23 -20.61
C GLU A 249 14.30 -1.72 -22.00
N TYR A 250 13.53 -2.63 -22.60
CA TYR A 250 13.76 -3.08 -23.96
C TYR A 250 13.61 -1.92 -24.98
N LEU A 251 12.57 -1.10 -24.85
CA LEU A 251 12.42 0.09 -25.71
C LEU A 251 13.57 1.08 -25.54
N ALA A 252 14.05 1.27 -24.32
CA ALA A 252 15.21 2.12 -24.07
C ALA A 252 16.47 1.57 -24.77
N GLN A 253 16.67 0.24 -24.81
CA GLN A 253 17.76 -0.36 -25.58
C GLN A 253 17.64 -0.12 -27.09
N LEU A 254 16.42 0.04 -27.61
CA LEU A 254 16.16 0.40 -29.00
C LEU A 254 16.34 1.91 -29.29
N GLY A 255 16.70 2.71 -28.28
CA GLY A 255 16.98 4.12 -28.42
C GLY A 255 15.77 5.05 -28.16
N TYR A 256 14.73 4.57 -27.51
CA TYR A 256 13.61 5.39 -27.08
C TYR A 256 13.89 5.99 -25.69
N ILE A 257 13.41 7.21 -25.46
CA ILE A 257 13.14 7.70 -24.10
C ILE A 257 11.74 7.18 -23.72
N VAL A 258 11.64 6.45 -22.60
CA VAL A 258 10.35 5.98 -22.10
C VAL A 258 9.94 6.82 -20.91
N VAL A 259 8.70 7.28 -20.85
CA VAL A 259 8.18 8.15 -19.78
C VAL A 259 6.80 7.62 -19.30
N CYS A 260 6.56 7.83 -18.00
CA CYS A 260 5.27 7.60 -17.39
C CYS A 260 4.90 8.73 -16.44
#